data_5318b7c7f76f542ef4a8d81e7d939a11
#
_entry.id   5318b7c7f76f542ef4a8d81e7d939a11
#
_cell.length_a   1.000
_cell.length_b   1.000
_cell.length_c   1.000
_cell.angle_alpha   90.00
_cell.angle_beta   90.00
_cell.angle_gamma   90.00
#
_symmetry.space_group_name_H-M   'P 1'
#
loop_
_entity.id
_entity.type
_entity.pdbx_description
1 polymer ?
#
loop_
_entity_poly.entity_id
_entity_poly.type
_entity_poly.pdbx_seq_one_letter_code
_entity_poly.pdbx_strand_id
1 'polypeptide(L)'
;FILFILVSMLFPGCENELPYMNKPQVPQLLMNAFLEAGKEENGVSLRMIDTDKQQADCVSNGSIVVYVNGQKTETAEVEKVYGSFDDSNCTLKTSFRPGDRIRFEATAEDGQYQAGCEVEIPFPIEETIRVDTLRTQLRGGSSMMDCMRYKITIHDRPNEKNYYRLIIEENTYRISSETGIKYGPFS
;
A
#
# COMPACT_ATOMS: atom_id res chain seq x y z
N PHE A 1 -15.22 53.47 -17.76
CA PHE A 1 -14.56 52.31 -18.43
C PHE A 1 -13.08 52.21 -18.07
N ILE A 2 -12.34 53.34 -18.08
CA ILE A 2 -10.90 53.38 -17.78
C ILE A 2 -10.62 53.03 -16.32
N LEU A 3 -11.47 53.42 -15.38
CA LEU A 3 -11.32 53.12 -13.96
C LEU A 3 -11.45 51.61 -13.65
N PHE A 4 -12.27 50.88 -14.43
CA PHE A 4 -12.46 49.44 -14.29
C PHE A 4 -11.25 48.65 -14.77
N ILE A 5 -10.57 49.14 -15.78
CA ILE A 5 -9.33 48.54 -16.31
C ILE A 5 -8.17 48.72 -15.32
N LEU A 6 -8.13 49.86 -14.62
CA LEU A 6 -7.09 50.15 -13.64
C LEU A 6 -7.20 49.30 -12.37
N VAL A 7 -8.41 48.89 -11.96
CA VAL A 7 -8.67 48.04 -10.78
C VAL A 7 -8.31 46.58 -11.09
N SER A 8 -8.43 46.13 -12.34
CA SER A 8 -8.08 44.72 -12.69
C SER A 8 -6.57 44.44 -12.70
N MET A 9 -5.71 45.47 -12.71
CA MET A 9 -4.26 45.31 -12.61
C MET A 9 -3.71 45.23 -11.18
N LEU A 10 -4.58 45.33 -10.17
CA LEU A 10 -4.18 45.32 -8.74
C LEU A 10 -4.31 43.93 -8.09
N PHE A 11 -4.64 42.89 -8.85
CA PHE A 11 -4.53 41.50 -8.37
C PHE A 11 -3.19 40.91 -8.81
N PRO A 12 -2.11 41.05 -8.05
CA PRO A 12 -0.94 40.20 -8.24
C PRO A 12 -1.41 38.78 -7.96
N GLY A 13 -1.47 37.95 -8.97
CA GLY A 13 -1.62 36.51 -8.76
C GLY A 13 -0.51 36.07 -7.82
N CYS A 14 -0.87 35.66 -6.61
CA CYS A 14 0.07 34.97 -5.73
C CYS A 14 0.40 33.62 -6.37
N GLU A 15 1.36 33.60 -7.26
CA GLU A 15 2.09 32.37 -7.57
C GLU A 15 3.03 32.14 -6.37
N ASN A 16 2.55 31.42 -5.37
CA ASN A 16 3.42 30.80 -4.38
C ASN A 16 4.15 29.64 -5.06
N GLU A 17 5.17 29.96 -5.83
CA GLU A 17 6.16 28.95 -6.20
C GLU A 17 6.84 28.51 -4.90
N LEU A 18 6.47 27.31 -4.43
CA LEU A 18 7.24 26.66 -3.37
C LEU A 18 8.68 26.51 -3.89
N PRO A 19 9.67 27.09 -3.21
CA PRO A 19 11.05 26.96 -3.67
C PRO A 19 11.40 25.47 -3.71
N TYR A 20 11.54 24.93 -4.91
CA TYR A 20 12.06 23.59 -5.11
C TYR A 20 13.53 23.60 -4.65
N MET A 21 13.73 23.19 -3.42
CA MET A 21 15.08 23.07 -2.87
C MET A 21 15.73 21.80 -3.46
N ASN A 22 16.47 21.95 -4.53
CA ASN A 22 17.43 20.96 -5.04
C ASN A 22 18.58 20.80 -4.02
N LYS A 23 18.28 20.34 -2.81
CA LYS A 23 19.32 19.84 -1.93
C LYS A 23 19.49 18.35 -2.29
N PRO A 24 20.73 17.90 -2.58
CA PRO A 24 20.98 16.47 -2.71
C PRO A 24 20.47 15.83 -1.42
N GLN A 25 19.45 14.99 -1.54
CA GLN A 25 18.91 14.28 -0.40
C GLN A 25 19.73 13.02 -0.22
N VAL A 26 20.14 12.79 1.01
CA VAL A 26 20.79 11.54 1.36
C VAL A 26 19.80 10.40 1.09
N PRO A 27 20.22 9.30 0.44
CA PRO A 27 19.38 8.14 0.26
C PRO A 27 18.71 7.71 1.56
N GLN A 28 17.44 7.32 1.49
CA GLN A 28 16.66 6.94 2.66
C GLN A 28 16.15 5.51 2.54
N LEU A 29 16.16 4.79 3.66
CA LEU A 29 15.54 3.48 3.75
C LEU A 29 14.03 3.63 3.92
N LEU A 30 13.26 3.06 3.00
CA LEU A 30 11.82 2.94 3.05
C LEU A 30 11.44 1.52 3.44
N MET A 31 10.59 1.40 4.44
CA MET A 31 9.95 0.13 4.82
C MET A 31 8.45 0.23 4.59
N ASN A 32 7.88 -0.74 3.88
CA ASN A 32 6.46 -0.84 3.64
C ASN A 32 5.96 -2.25 3.97
N ALA A 33 4.91 -2.35 4.78
CA ALA A 33 4.32 -3.61 5.20
C ALA A 33 2.80 -3.49 5.31
N PHE A 34 2.09 -4.55 4.90
CA PHE A 34 0.67 -4.71 5.15
C PHE A 34 0.48 -5.97 5.99
N LEU A 35 0.27 -5.78 7.28
CA LEU A 35 0.16 -6.87 8.23
C LEU A 35 -1.28 -7.38 8.31
N GLU A 36 -1.43 -8.70 8.29
CA GLU A 36 -2.71 -9.39 8.48
C GLU A 36 -2.67 -10.23 9.76
N ALA A 37 -3.65 -10.00 10.64
CA ALA A 37 -3.81 -10.80 11.83
C ALA A 37 -4.13 -12.26 11.50
N GLY A 38 -3.49 -13.21 12.18
CA GLY A 38 -3.72 -14.64 12.02
C GLY A 38 -3.05 -15.25 10.78
N LYS A 39 -2.39 -14.48 9.93
CA LYS A 39 -1.64 -14.99 8.79
C LYS A 39 -0.31 -15.56 9.26
N GLU A 40 0.10 -16.71 8.66
CA GLU A 40 1.35 -17.38 9.03
C GLU A 40 2.58 -16.63 8.55
N GLU A 41 2.46 -15.94 7.40
CA GLU A 41 3.54 -15.17 6.80
C GLU A 41 3.03 -13.80 6.37
N ASN A 42 3.80 -12.75 6.66
CA ASN A 42 3.53 -11.38 6.24
C ASN A 42 4.72 -10.83 5.44
N GLY A 43 4.44 -10.25 4.27
CA GLY A 43 5.45 -9.65 3.41
C GLY A 43 5.81 -8.22 3.84
N VAL A 44 7.10 -7.90 3.81
CA VAL A 44 7.62 -6.54 4.01
C VAL A 44 8.51 -6.18 2.83
N SER A 45 8.39 -4.95 2.37
CA SER A 45 9.25 -4.39 1.33
C SER A 45 10.24 -3.40 1.94
N LEU A 46 11.54 -3.64 1.75
CA LEU A 46 12.62 -2.70 2.05
C LEU A 46 13.21 -2.15 0.75
N ARG A 47 13.22 -0.83 0.62
CA ARG A 47 13.73 -0.14 -0.57
C ARG A 47 14.60 1.05 -0.17
N MET A 48 15.60 1.33 -0.99
CA MET A 48 16.35 2.57 -0.92
C MET A 48 15.72 3.59 -1.86
N ILE A 49 15.37 4.75 -1.34
CA ILE A 49 14.92 5.89 -2.14
C ILE A 49 16.12 6.80 -2.36
N ASP A 50 16.55 6.89 -3.61
CA ASP A 50 17.52 7.87 -4.09
C ASP A 50 16.75 8.92 -4.90
N THR A 51 16.56 10.10 -4.31
CA THR A 51 15.79 11.19 -4.94
C THR A 51 16.43 11.70 -6.21
N ASP A 52 17.74 11.58 -6.35
CA ASP A 52 18.45 12.02 -7.56
C ASP A 52 18.17 11.09 -8.74
N LYS A 53 17.89 9.81 -8.46
CA LYS A 53 17.54 8.81 -9.48
C LYS A 53 16.05 8.70 -9.78
N GLN A 54 15.19 9.32 -8.94
CA GLN A 54 13.72 9.20 -9.00
C GLN A 54 13.25 7.73 -9.01
N GLN A 55 14.02 6.84 -8.43
CA GLN A 55 13.77 5.41 -8.41
C GLN A 55 13.96 4.86 -7.00
N ALA A 56 13.12 3.91 -6.62
CA ALA A 56 13.27 3.14 -5.39
C ALA A 56 13.87 1.78 -5.74
N ASP A 57 15.13 1.57 -5.36
CA ASP A 57 15.83 0.32 -5.59
C ASP A 57 15.56 -0.68 -4.45
N CYS A 58 15.41 -1.96 -4.78
CA CYS A 58 15.30 -3.00 -3.76
C CYS A 58 16.60 -3.10 -2.96
N VAL A 59 16.48 -3.18 -1.64
CA VAL A 59 17.61 -3.45 -0.75
C VAL A 59 18.11 -4.88 -1.01
N SER A 60 19.40 -5.06 -1.14
CA SER A 60 20.04 -6.37 -1.36
C SER A 60 20.69 -6.97 -0.11
N ASN A 61 20.93 -6.13 0.89
CA ASN A 61 21.54 -6.50 2.17
C ASN A 61 20.85 -5.71 3.28
N GLY A 62 20.07 -6.39 4.10
CA GLY A 62 19.34 -5.77 5.19
C GLY A 62 18.59 -6.78 6.05
N SER A 63 18.11 -6.29 7.17
CA SER A 63 17.32 -7.10 8.10
C SER A 63 16.23 -6.28 8.79
N ILE A 64 15.21 -6.97 9.29
CA ILE A 64 14.12 -6.40 10.07
C ILE A 64 14.05 -7.13 11.41
N VAL A 65 14.15 -6.40 12.50
CA VAL A 65 13.88 -6.89 13.84
C VAL A 65 12.45 -6.58 14.20
N VAL A 66 11.71 -7.60 14.62
CA VAL A 66 10.30 -7.51 14.98
C VAL A 66 10.14 -7.64 16.49
N TYR A 67 9.40 -6.70 17.06
CA TYR A 67 9.00 -6.76 18.47
C TYR A 67 7.47 -6.79 18.55
N VAL A 68 6.95 -7.72 19.34
CA VAL A 68 5.52 -7.82 19.65
C VAL A 68 5.34 -7.54 21.15
N ASN A 69 4.51 -6.55 21.45
CA ASN A 69 4.23 -6.12 22.83
C ASN A 69 5.53 -5.84 23.66
N GLY A 70 6.54 -5.25 22.98
CA GLY A 70 7.82 -4.92 23.58
C GLY A 70 8.85 -6.06 23.65
N GLN A 71 8.48 -7.28 23.26
CA GLN A 71 9.40 -8.42 23.24
C GLN A 71 9.90 -8.68 21.80
N LYS A 72 11.20 -8.86 21.64
CA LYS A 72 11.78 -9.29 20.36
C LYS A 72 11.30 -10.69 20.02
N THR A 73 10.67 -10.86 18.85
CA THR A 73 10.11 -12.15 18.40
C THR A 73 10.87 -12.73 17.23
N GLU A 74 11.36 -11.88 16.32
CA GLU A 74 11.95 -12.35 15.08
C GLU A 74 13.03 -11.39 14.58
N THR A 75 13.96 -11.92 13.79
CA THR A 75 14.81 -11.15 12.89
C THR A 75 14.73 -11.80 11.51
N ALA A 76 14.21 -11.07 10.55
CA ALA A 76 14.06 -11.52 9.17
C ALA A 76 15.09 -10.81 8.28
N GLU A 77 15.77 -11.58 7.45
CA GLU A 77 16.75 -11.06 6.50
C GLU A 77 16.10 -10.76 5.15
N VAL A 78 16.67 -9.83 4.41
CA VAL A 78 16.26 -9.53 3.04
C VAL A 78 16.63 -10.69 2.13
N GLU A 79 15.67 -11.18 1.38
CA GLU A 79 15.84 -12.20 0.36
C GLU A 79 15.84 -11.57 -1.03
N LYS A 80 16.74 -12.03 -1.91
CA LYS A 80 16.73 -11.62 -3.31
C LYS A 80 15.57 -12.31 -4.01
N VAL A 81 14.47 -11.59 -4.22
CA VAL A 81 13.32 -12.11 -4.97
C VAL A 81 13.49 -11.73 -6.45
N TYR A 82 13.69 -12.73 -7.32
CA TYR A 82 13.72 -12.56 -8.76
C TYR A 82 12.32 -12.81 -9.33
N GLY A 83 11.73 -11.78 -9.94
CA GLY A 83 10.51 -11.93 -10.75
C GLY A 83 9.20 -12.14 -9.98
N SER A 84 9.14 -11.78 -8.73
CA SER A 84 7.87 -11.76 -7.96
C SER A 84 7.04 -10.53 -8.33
N PHE A 85 5.74 -10.74 -8.54
CA PHE A 85 4.75 -9.64 -8.63
C PHE A 85 4.49 -9.00 -7.27
N ASP A 86 4.90 -9.65 -6.18
CA ASP A 86 4.87 -9.09 -4.83
C ASP A 86 6.16 -8.31 -4.61
N ASP A 87 6.01 -7.00 -4.34
CA ASP A 87 7.12 -6.10 -4.07
C ASP A 87 7.84 -6.38 -2.73
N SER A 88 7.42 -7.38 -1.97
CA SER A 88 8.05 -7.76 -0.71
C SER A 88 9.38 -8.49 -0.97
N ASN A 89 10.41 -8.10 -0.25
CA ASN A 89 11.73 -8.73 -0.27
C ASN A 89 12.15 -9.24 1.11
N CYS A 90 11.23 -9.29 2.04
CA CYS A 90 11.44 -9.83 3.37
C CYS A 90 10.14 -10.50 3.85
N THR A 91 10.23 -11.72 4.38
CA THR A 91 9.09 -12.48 4.87
C THR A 91 9.17 -12.62 6.39
N LEU A 92 8.13 -12.20 7.09
CA LEU A 92 7.96 -12.37 8.52
C LEU A 92 7.16 -13.64 8.79
N LYS A 93 7.65 -14.48 9.69
CA LYS A 93 6.99 -15.71 10.12
C LYS A 93 6.24 -15.54 11.44
N THR A 94 6.36 -14.38 12.07
CA THR A 94 5.60 -14.03 13.27
C THR A 94 4.14 -13.85 12.92
N SER A 95 3.27 -14.63 13.58
CA SER A 95 1.82 -14.43 13.49
C SER A 95 1.38 -13.36 14.48
N PHE A 96 0.62 -12.38 14.00
CA PHE A 96 0.11 -11.26 14.78
C PHE A 96 -1.34 -11.48 15.18
N ARG A 97 -1.75 -10.90 16.30
CA ARG A 97 -3.13 -10.93 16.81
C ARG A 97 -3.72 -9.52 16.86
N PRO A 98 -5.04 -9.38 16.75
CA PRO A 98 -5.68 -8.09 16.99
C PRO A 98 -5.31 -7.54 18.38
N GLY A 99 -4.96 -6.25 18.44
CA GLY A 99 -4.49 -5.57 19.65
C GLY A 99 -3.00 -5.70 19.94
N ASP A 100 -2.25 -6.50 19.18
CA ASP A 100 -0.79 -6.54 19.33
C ASP A 100 -0.17 -5.20 18.90
N ARG A 101 0.76 -4.71 19.71
CA ARG A 101 1.61 -3.57 19.39
C ARG A 101 2.90 -4.09 18.78
N ILE A 102 3.09 -3.78 17.50
CA ILE A 102 4.23 -4.22 16.71
C ILE A 102 5.19 -3.07 16.52
N ARG A 103 6.47 -3.29 16.81
CA ARG A 103 7.55 -2.37 16.50
C ARG A 103 8.55 -3.05 15.57
N PHE A 104 8.88 -2.35 14.51
CA PHE A 104 9.89 -2.76 13.54
C PHE A 104 11.13 -1.88 13.64
N GLU A 105 12.28 -2.50 13.52
CA GLU A 105 13.56 -1.85 13.34
C GLU A 105 14.25 -2.49 12.12
N ALA A 106 14.33 -1.75 11.03
CA ALA A 106 14.96 -2.19 9.80
C ALA A 106 16.35 -1.55 9.65
N THR A 107 17.28 -2.33 9.14
CA THR A 107 18.62 -1.87 8.78
C THR A 107 18.97 -2.33 7.37
N ALA A 108 19.78 -1.54 6.67
CA ALA A 108 20.29 -1.88 5.36
C ALA A 108 21.77 -1.40 5.22
N GLU A 109 22.47 -2.00 4.25
CA GLU A 109 23.85 -1.68 3.91
C GLU A 109 24.77 -1.69 5.16
N ASP A 110 24.80 -2.85 5.85
CA ASP A 110 25.56 -3.09 7.07
C ASP A 110 25.25 -2.10 8.21
N GLY A 111 24.00 -1.64 8.29
CA GLY A 111 23.51 -0.73 9.33
C GLY A 111 23.72 0.75 9.03
N GLN A 112 24.21 1.09 7.84
CA GLN A 112 24.35 2.49 7.41
C GLN A 112 23.02 3.22 7.35
N TYR A 113 21.94 2.52 6.94
CA TYR A 113 20.61 3.05 6.84
C TYR A 113 19.68 2.34 7.82
N GLN A 114 18.79 3.10 8.43
CA GLN A 114 17.86 2.60 9.42
C GLN A 114 16.47 3.17 9.19
N ALA A 115 15.44 2.34 9.42
CA ALA A 115 14.04 2.76 9.43
C ALA A 115 13.33 2.04 10.57
N GLY A 116 12.33 2.70 11.15
CA GLY A 116 11.53 2.08 12.22
C GLY A 116 10.13 2.64 12.27
N CYS A 117 9.22 1.80 12.72
CA CYS A 117 7.84 2.21 13.00
C CYS A 117 7.23 1.36 14.11
N GLU A 118 6.16 1.87 14.66
CA GLU A 118 5.32 1.15 15.62
C GLU A 118 3.87 1.25 15.15
N VAL A 119 3.15 0.14 15.20
CA VAL A 119 1.74 0.03 14.79
C VAL A 119 1.01 -0.93 15.71
N GLU A 120 -0.26 -0.68 15.95
CA GLU A 120 -1.16 -1.62 16.62
C GLU A 120 -2.00 -2.35 15.58
N ILE A 121 -2.09 -3.67 15.70
CA ILE A 121 -2.92 -4.50 14.83
C ILE A 121 -4.40 -4.22 15.17
N PRO A 122 -5.19 -3.71 14.21
CA PRO A 122 -6.57 -3.37 14.50
C PRO A 122 -7.41 -4.61 14.79
N PHE A 123 -8.46 -4.43 15.58
CA PHE A 123 -9.48 -5.45 15.75
C PHE A 123 -10.29 -5.59 14.45
N PRO A 124 -10.78 -6.80 14.16
CA PRO A 124 -11.63 -7.02 12.99
C PRO A 124 -12.92 -6.19 13.09
N ILE A 125 -13.47 -5.85 11.95
CA ILE A 125 -14.77 -5.17 11.87
C ILE A 125 -15.84 -6.19 12.26
N GLU A 126 -16.61 -5.89 13.31
CA GLU A 126 -17.73 -6.72 13.77
C GLU A 126 -19.07 -6.32 13.11
N GLU A 127 -19.12 -5.12 12.55
CA GLU A 127 -20.31 -4.59 11.91
C GLU A 127 -20.59 -5.30 10.57
N THR A 128 -21.88 -5.40 10.23
CA THR A 128 -22.29 -5.98 8.98
C THR A 128 -21.85 -5.13 7.78
N ILE A 129 -21.03 -5.71 6.92
CA ILE A 129 -20.69 -5.11 5.64
C ILE A 129 -21.76 -5.49 4.63
N ARG A 130 -22.39 -4.47 4.02
CA ARG A 130 -23.36 -4.69 2.96
C ARG A 130 -22.73 -4.46 1.60
N VAL A 131 -22.91 -5.42 0.72
CA VAL A 131 -22.46 -5.34 -0.68
C VAL A 131 -23.69 -5.39 -1.59
N ASP A 132 -23.95 -4.28 -2.27
CA ASP A 132 -24.97 -4.20 -3.33
C ASP A 132 -24.28 -4.27 -4.70
N THR A 133 -24.87 -4.98 -5.65
CA THR A 133 -24.34 -5.11 -7.01
C THR A 133 -25.35 -4.60 -8.03
N LEU A 134 -24.84 -3.93 -9.07
CA LEU A 134 -25.65 -3.41 -10.17
C LEU A 134 -24.91 -3.63 -11.49
N ARG A 135 -25.58 -4.28 -12.45
CA ARG A 135 -25.11 -4.31 -13.84
C ARG A 135 -25.28 -2.93 -14.46
N THR A 136 -24.24 -2.41 -15.07
CA THR A 136 -24.23 -1.11 -15.70
C THR A 136 -23.33 -1.12 -16.93
N GLN A 137 -23.39 -0.05 -17.70
CA GLN A 137 -22.49 0.14 -18.84
C GLN A 137 -21.63 1.36 -18.58
N LEU A 138 -20.34 1.23 -18.85
CA LEU A 138 -19.40 2.32 -18.81
C LEU A 138 -18.82 2.58 -20.20
N ARG A 139 -18.62 3.85 -20.49
CA ARG A 139 -17.98 4.25 -21.75
C ARG A 139 -16.47 4.07 -21.65
N GLY A 140 -15.92 3.14 -22.42
CA GLY A 140 -14.50 2.90 -22.57
C GLY A 140 -14.05 3.37 -23.96
N GLY A 141 -13.51 4.58 -24.05
CA GLY A 141 -13.15 5.14 -25.36
C GLY A 141 -14.36 5.38 -26.25
N SER A 142 -14.43 4.70 -27.41
CA SER A 142 -15.50 4.80 -28.40
C SER A 142 -16.64 3.79 -28.22
N SER A 143 -16.50 2.83 -27.32
CA SER A 143 -17.46 1.74 -27.10
C SER A 143 -18.03 1.74 -25.68
N MET A 144 -19.24 1.17 -25.55
CA MET A 144 -19.85 0.87 -24.25
C MET A 144 -19.42 -0.54 -23.81
N MET A 145 -19.02 -0.68 -22.57
CA MET A 145 -18.62 -1.94 -21.97
C MET A 145 -19.57 -2.30 -20.83
N ASP A 146 -20.04 -3.54 -20.82
CA ASP A 146 -20.84 -4.04 -19.71
C ASP A 146 -19.94 -4.24 -18.48
N CYS A 147 -20.37 -3.66 -17.38
CA CYS A 147 -19.64 -3.67 -16.12
C CYS A 147 -20.54 -4.08 -14.94
N MET A 148 -19.93 -4.64 -13.92
CA MET A 148 -20.56 -4.83 -12.61
C MET A 148 -20.09 -3.73 -11.67
N ARG A 149 -21.04 -2.95 -11.15
CA ARG A 149 -20.78 -1.98 -10.10
C ARG A 149 -21.06 -2.59 -8.74
N TYR A 150 -20.07 -2.51 -7.84
CA TYR A 150 -20.21 -2.90 -6.44
C TYR A 150 -20.33 -1.64 -5.58
N LYS A 151 -21.31 -1.62 -4.68
CA LYS A 151 -21.44 -0.62 -3.64
C LYS A 151 -21.24 -1.30 -2.29
N ILE A 152 -20.15 -0.98 -1.63
CA ILE A 152 -19.81 -1.49 -0.32
C ILE A 152 -20.21 -0.43 0.70
N THR A 153 -21.03 -0.82 1.66
CA THR A 153 -21.45 0.04 2.77
C THR A 153 -20.90 -0.54 4.06
N ILE A 154 -20.13 0.27 4.75
CA ILE A 154 -19.54 -0.04 6.05
C ILE A 154 -20.14 0.95 7.05
N HIS A 155 -20.65 0.45 8.16
CA HIS A 155 -21.07 1.28 9.29
C HIS A 155 -19.86 1.52 10.18
N ASP A 156 -19.33 2.73 10.12
CA ASP A 156 -18.17 3.10 10.92
C ASP A 156 -18.58 3.38 12.37
N ARG A 157 -17.71 3.02 13.33
CA ARG A 157 -17.96 3.31 14.75
C ARG A 157 -17.73 4.79 15.02
N PRO A 158 -18.70 5.47 15.65
CA PRO A 158 -18.52 6.89 15.98
C PRO A 158 -17.39 7.07 17.00
N ASN A 159 -16.61 8.13 16.82
CA ASN A 159 -15.50 8.56 17.69
C ASN A 159 -14.27 7.63 17.70
N GLU A 160 -14.19 6.68 16.79
CA GLU A 160 -12.99 5.88 16.54
C GLU A 160 -12.35 6.27 15.20
N LYS A 161 -11.03 6.20 15.13
CA LYS A 161 -10.30 6.43 13.88
C LYS A 161 -10.03 5.08 13.24
N ASN A 162 -10.84 4.72 12.25
CA ASN A 162 -10.75 3.46 11.54
C ASN A 162 -10.15 3.65 10.14
N TYR A 163 -9.44 2.63 9.67
CA TYR A 163 -8.86 2.59 8.33
C TYR A 163 -9.33 1.32 7.64
N TYR A 164 -9.79 1.45 6.41
CA TYR A 164 -10.32 0.34 5.64
C TYR A 164 -9.46 0.11 4.41
N ARG A 165 -9.17 -1.15 4.11
CA ARG A 165 -8.54 -1.57 2.88
C ARG A 165 -9.49 -2.51 2.14
N LEU A 166 -9.80 -2.16 0.89
CA LEU A 166 -10.55 -3.03 -0.01
C LEU A 166 -9.55 -3.78 -0.89
N ILE A 167 -9.63 -5.10 -0.88
CA ILE A 167 -8.89 -5.97 -1.80
C ILE A 167 -9.91 -6.59 -2.73
N ILE A 168 -9.70 -6.44 -4.04
CA ILE A 168 -10.52 -7.05 -5.08
C ILE A 168 -9.65 -8.06 -5.79
N GLU A 169 -10.07 -9.32 -5.74
CA GLU A 169 -9.42 -10.42 -6.46
C GLU A 169 -10.30 -10.87 -7.60
N GLU A 170 -9.76 -10.87 -8.81
CA GLU A 170 -10.44 -11.39 -9.99
C GLU A 170 -9.84 -12.75 -10.35
N ASN A 171 -10.65 -13.78 -10.25
CA ASN A 171 -10.26 -15.13 -10.63
C ASN A 171 -10.84 -15.47 -12.03
N THR A 172 -9.97 -15.54 -13.02
CA THR A 172 -10.36 -15.90 -14.39
C THR A 172 -10.25 -17.41 -14.60
N TYR A 173 -11.25 -17.99 -15.21
CA TYR A 173 -11.27 -19.42 -15.54
C TYR A 173 -11.51 -19.60 -17.04
N ARG A 174 -10.86 -20.60 -17.62
CA ARG A 174 -11.14 -21.06 -18.97
C ARG A 174 -11.93 -22.37 -18.89
N ILE A 175 -12.99 -22.49 -19.69
CA ILE A 175 -13.76 -23.72 -19.82
C ILE A 175 -13.48 -24.27 -21.22
N SER A 176 -13.01 -25.51 -21.31
CA SER A 176 -12.84 -26.17 -22.57
C SER A 176 -14.19 -26.38 -23.22
N SER A 177 -14.35 -25.93 -24.46
CA SER A 177 -15.58 -26.12 -25.24
C SER A 177 -15.81 -27.59 -25.63
N GLU A 178 -14.79 -28.40 -25.66
CA GLU A 178 -14.86 -29.82 -26.04
C GLU A 178 -15.15 -30.72 -24.84
N THR A 179 -14.55 -30.45 -23.70
CA THR A 179 -14.63 -31.34 -22.52
C THR A 179 -15.45 -30.78 -21.37
N GLY A 180 -15.78 -29.50 -21.40
CA GLY A 180 -16.42 -28.78 -20.27
C GLY A 180 -15.54 -28.64 -19.03
N ILE A 181 -14.26 -29.04 -19.11
CA ILE A 181 -13.36 -28.96 -17.96
C ILE A 181 -12.99 -27.50 -17.70
N LYS A 182 -13.07 -27.10 -16.44
CA LYS A 182 -12.70 -25.77 -15.96
C LYS A 182 -11.21 -25.75 -15.57
N TYR A 183 -10.46 -24.84 -16.18
CA TYR A 183 -9.03 -24.60 -15.88
C TYR A 183 -8.88 -23.23 -15.19
N GLY A 184 -8.05 -23.14 -14.18
CA GLY A 184 -7.79 -21.94 -13.39
C GLY A 184 -8.00 -22.21 -11.91
N PRO A 185 -7.90 -21.15 -11.07
CA PRO A 185 -7.87 -19.74 -11.47
C PRO A 185 -6.55 -19.32 -12.12
N PHE A 186 -6.64 -18.36 -13.03
CA PHE A 186 -5.50 -17.61 -13.54
C PHE A 186 -5.57 -16.21 -12.94
N SER A 187 -4.55 -15.80 -12.22
CA SER A 187 -4.37 -14.46 -11.66
C SER A 187 -3.59 -13.56 -12.61
#